data_b74b5ea34a494dcdd5d5f9d69e6f6f25
#
_entry.id   b74b5ea34a494dcdd5d5f9d69e6f6f25
#
_cell.length_a   1.000
_cell.length_b   1.000
_cell.length_c   1.000
_cell.angle_alpha   90.00
_cell.angle_beta   90.00
_cell.angle_gamma   90.00
#
_symmetry.space_group_name_H-M   'P 1'
#
loop_
_entity.id
_entity.type
_entity.pdbx_description
1 polymer ?
#
loop_
_entity_poly.entity_id
_entity_poly.type
_entity_poly.pdbx_seq_one_letter_code
_entity_poly.pdbx_strand_id
1 'polypeptide(L)'
;MRRLFLIMILLLCCAVSFAQTYTVSGTVLNKKTKAPVEFATVVAVECEQWSVADDKGRFTLKNIPAGKNTLSVSCLGFVTDTKTVIISKDLTGYRAFLSEDNLTLEGVVVTAKENENSATTSRTMDRTALDHVQMVSLADIGGLLPGGATANP
;
A
#
# COMPACT_ATOMS: atom_id res chain seq x y z
N MET A 1 -55.35 -7.04 -27.99
CA MET A 1 -54.44 -6.10 -28.63
C MET A 1 -54.29 -4.83 -27.83
N ARG A 2 -55.34 -4.06 -27.52
CA ARG A 2 -55.26 -2.77 -26.74
C ARG A 2 -54.58 -2.93 -25.35
N ARG A 3 -54.86 -4.00 -24.63
CA ARG A 3 -54.22 -4.24 -23.30
C ARG A 3 -52.73 -4.60 -23.42
N LEU A 4 -52.36 -5.32 -24.47
CA LEU A 4 -50.95 -5.68 -24.74
C LEU A 4 -50.14 -4.43 -25.12
N PHE A 5 -50.75 -3.52 -25.89
CA PHE A 5 -50.12 -2.25 -26.28
C PHE A 5 -49.92 -1.29 -25.09
N LEU A 6 -50.88 -1.28 -24.14
CA LEU A 6 -50.73 -0.52 -22.89
C LEU A 6 -49.62 -1.06 -21.99
N ILE A 7 -49.48 -2.38 -21.91
CA ILE A 7 -48.39 -3.02 -21.13
C ILE A 7 -47.03 -2.73 -21.77
N MET A 8 -46.96 -2.72 -23.11
CA MET A 8 -45.74 -2.39 -23.85
C MET A 8 -45.32 -0.93 -23.66
N ILE A 9 -46.28 0.00 -23.64
CA ILE A 9 -46.02 1.43 -23.35
C ILE A 9 -45.59 1.62 -21.89
N LEU A 10 -46.19 0.91 -20.94
CA LEU A 10 -45.83 0.99 -19.54
C LEU A 10 -44.40 0.43 -19.30
N LEU A 11 -44.04 -0.65 -20.00
CA LEU A 11 -42.69 -1.24 -19.95
C LEU A 11 -41.63 -0.29 -20.57
N LEU A 12 -41.97 0.40 -21.65
CA LEU A 12 -41.12 1.36 -22.31
C LEU A 12 -40.88 2.63 -21.44
N CYS A 13 -41.88 3.03 -20.65
CA CYS A 13 -41.76 4.19 -19.75
C CYS A 13 -40.82 3.91 -18.56
N CYS A 14 -40.62 2.68 -18.14
CA CYS A 14 -39.64 2.28 -17.09
C CYS A 14 -38.19 2.32 -17.58
N ALA A 15 -37.91 2.31 -18.88
CA ALA A 15 -36.56 2.24 -19.42
C ALA A 15 -35.80 3.58 -19.41
N VAL A 16 -36.46 4.71 -19.15
CA VAL A 16 -35.86 6.06 -19.13
C VAL A 16 -35.53 6.54 -17.71
N SER A 17 -35.07 5.68 -16.84
CA SER A 17 -34.41 6.13 -15.60
C SER A 17 -33.05 6.73 -15.95
N PHE A 18 -33.00 8.02 -16.23
CA PHE A 18 -31.72 8.75 -16.31
C PHE A 18 -31.12 8.77 -14.90
N ALA A 19 -30.14 7.91 -14.67
CA ALA A 19 -29.31 8.01 -13.49
C ALA A 19 -28.58 9.36 -13.55
N GLN A 20 -29.00 10.31 -12.72
CA GLN A 20 -28.31 11.60 -12.60
C GLN A 20 -26.93 11.34 -12.02
N THR A 21 -25.91 11.69 -12.79
CA THR A 21 -24.52 11.61 -12.35
C THR A 21 -23.95 12.99 -12.13
N TYR A 22 -23.06 13.09 -11.19
CA TYR A 22 -22.44 14.34 -10.75
C TYR A 22 -20.92 14.23 -10.80
N THR A 23 -20.28 15.38 -10.73
CA THR A 23 -18.83 15.50 -10.68
C THR A 23 -18.39 15.90 -9.27
N VAL A 24 -17.38 15.20 -8.74
CA VAL A 24 -16.74 15.55 -7.48
C VAL A 24 -15.33 16.01 -7.77
N SER A 25 -15.03 17.26 -7.45
CA SER A 25 -13.69 17.82 -7.56
C SER A 25 -13.19 18.35 -6.23
N GLY A 26 -11.90 18.16 -5.96
CA GLY A 26 -11.34 18.53 -4.68
C GLY A 26 -9.83 18.52 -4.67
N THR A 27 -9.28 18.60 -3.46
CA THR A 27 -7.84 18.58 -3.22
C THR A 27 -7.52 17.63 -2.06
N VAL A 28 -6.48 16.83 -2.23
CA VAL A 28 -5.94 15.97 -1.19
C VAL A 28 -4.82 16.71 -0.47
N LEU A 29 -4.90 16.77 0.84
CA LEU A 29 -3.98 17.54 1.69
C LEU A 29 -3.41 16.66 2.81
N ASN A 30 -2.18 16.89 3.18
CA ASN A 30 -1.60 16.31 4.38
C ASN A 30 -2.30 16.91 5.62
N LYS A 31 -2.73 16.09 6.54
CA LYS A 31 -3.47 16.51 7.74
C LYS A 31 -2.65 17.41 8.64
N LYS A 32 -1.32 17.16 8.77
CA LYS A 32 -0.40 17.92 9.62
C LYS A 32 0.08 19.21 8.94
N THR A 33 0.68 19.08 7.78
CA THR A 33 1.36 20.18 7.10
C THR A 33 0.43 21.04 6.24
N LYS A 34 -0.77 20.54 5.91
CA LYS A 34 -1.70 21.15 4.94
C LYS A 34 -1.15 21.28 3.52
N ALA A 35 0.02 20.70 3.27
CA ALA A 35 0.58 20.62 1.94
C ALA A 35 -0.24 19.70 1.03
N PRO A 36 -0.30 19.94 -0.28
CA PRO A 36 -0.95 19.04 -1.22
C PRO A 36 -0.23 17.69 -1.25
N VAL A 37 -1.03 16.62 -1.37
CA VAL A 37 -0.51 15.25 -1.55
C VAL A 37 -0.64 14.92 -3.02
N GLU A 38 0.50 14.81 -3.67
CA GLU A 38 0.61 14.50 -5.10
C GLU A 38 0.27 13.02 -5.35
N PHE A 39 -0.28 12.74 -6.52
CA PHE A 39 -0.55 11.39 -7.01
C PHE A 39 -1.39 10.49 -6.07
N ALA A 40 -2.14 11.09 -5.16
CA ALA A 40 -3.09 10.37 -4.34
C ALA A 40 -4.21 9.78 -5.20
N THR A 41 -4.57 8.53 -4.96
CA THR A 41 -5.68 7.86 -5.62
C THR A 41 -6.96 8.09 -4.83
N VAL A 42 -7.99 8.59 -5.51
CA VAL A 42 -9.32 8.81 -4.96
C VAL A 42 -10.31 7.88 -5.65
N VAL A 43 -11.03 7.07 -4.88
CA VAL A 43 -11.98 6.08 -5.38
C VAL A 43 -13.36 6.34 -4.79
N ALA A 44 -14.38 6.38 -5.62
CA ALA A 44 -15.78 6.30 -5.20
C ALA A 44 -16.21 4.83 -5.21
N VAL A 45 -16.34 4.24 -4.03
CA VAL A 45 -16.45 2.80 -3.84
C VAL A 45 -17.72 2.23 -4.47
N GLU A 46 -18.85 2.92 -4.34
CA GLU A 46 -20.16 2.42 -4.80
C GLU A 46 -20.29 2.34 -6.33
N CYS A 47 -19.55 3.16 -7.06
CA CYS A 47 -19.61 3.22 -8.52
C CYS A 47 -18.29 2.86 -9.20
N GLU A 48 -17.28 2.44 -8.43
CA GLU A 48 -15.95 2.04 -8.90
C GLU A 48 -15.25 3.10 -9.77
N GLN A 49 -15.63 4.38 -9.60
CA GLN A 49 -14.98 5.47 -10.29
C GLN A 49 -13.75 5.92 -9.51
N TRP A 50 -12.66 6.14 -10.21
CA TRP A 50 -11.40 6.57 -9.60
C TRP A 50 -10.74 7.70 -10.37
N SER A 51 -9.89 8.42 -9.67
CA SER A 51 -9.07 9.50 -10.23
C SER A 51 -7.76 9.59 -9.46
N VAL A 52 -6.70 10.03 -10.11
CA VAL A 52 -5.42 10.33 -9.47
C VAL A 52 -5.28 11.85 -9.35
N ALA A 53 -4.80 12.30 -8.20
CA ALA A 53 -4.54 13.71 -7.96
C ALA A 53 -3.30 14.18 -8.74
N ASP A 54 -3.33 15.44 -9.18
CA ASP A 54 -2.21 16.08 -9.87
C ASP A 54 -1.07 16.48 -8.90
N ASP A 55 -0.05 17.16 -9.42
CA ASP A 55 1.09 17.74 -8.69
C ASP A 55 0.69 18.74 -7.59
N LYS A 56 -0.53 19.27 -7.66
CA LYS A 56 -1.12 20.18 -6.66
C LYS A 56 -2.15 19.48 -5.77
N GLY A 57 -2.20 18.16 -5.82
CA GLY A 57 -3.13 17.35 -5.07
C GLY A 57 -4.58 17.45 -5.54
N ARG A 58 -4.88 18.04 -6.70
CA ARG A 58 -6.24 18.23 -7.21
C ARG A 58 -6.72 16.99 -7.95
N PHE A 59 -7.96 16.60 -7.72
CA PHE A 59 -8.59 15.47 -8.38
C PHE A 59 -9.97 15.82 -8.89
N THR A 60 -10.47 15.02 -9.84
CA THR A 60 -11.83 15.13 -10.37
C THR A 60 -12.39 13.75 -10.67
N LEU A 61 -13.43 13.36 -9.94
CA LEU A 61 -14.21 12.16 -10.19
C LEU A 61 -15.45 12.54 -11.00
N LYS A 62 -15.73 11.81 -12.08
CA LYS A 62 -16.90 12.00 -12.95
C LYS A 62 -17.85 10.83 -12.81
N ASN A 63 -19.10 11.03 -13.25
CA ASN A 63 -20.12 9.97 -13.29
C ASN A 63 -20.45 9.36 -11.93
N ILE A 64 -20.48 10.18 -10.88
CA ILE A 64 -20.84 9.72 -9.54
C ILE A 64 -22.36 9.80 -9.38
N PRO A 65 -23.06 8.71 -9.01
CA PRO A 65 -24.49 8.70 -8.85
C PRO A 65 -24.92 9.60 -7.69
N ALA A 66 -26.15 10.11 -7.77
CA ALA A 66 -26.79 10.83 -6.67
C ALA A 66 -26.94 9.88 -5.45
N GLY A 67 -26.83 10.45 -4.26
CA GLY A 67 -27.05 9.72 -3.01
C GLY A 67 -25.79 9.58 -2.16
N LYS A 68 -25.79 8.56 -1.32
CA LYS A 68 -24.70 8.26 -0.41
C LYS A 68 -23.58 7.54 -1.16
N ASN A 69 -22.40 8.16 -1.17
CA ASN A 69 -21.21 7.61 -1.80
C ASN A 69 -20.05 7.62 -0.80
N THR A 70 -19.22 6.59 -0.83
CA THR A 70 -18.04 6.47 0.02
C THR A 70 -16.80 6.79 -0.82
N LEU A 71 -16.10 7.85 -0.46
CA LEU A 71 -14.84 8.23 -1.07
C LEU A 71 -13.69 7.64 -0.24
N SER A 72 -12.88 6.82 -0.87
CA SER A 72 -11.64 6.27 -0.31
C SER A 72 -10.46 6.99 -0.95
N VAL A 73 -9.57 7.53 -0.12
CA VAL A 73 -8.38 8.25 -0.57
C VAL A 73 -7.15 7.56 -0.03
N SER A 74 -6.23 7.19 -0.91
CA SER A 74 -5.00 6.50 -0.56
C SER A 74 -3.79 7.09 -1.27
N CYS A 75 -2.64 7.07 -0.61
CA CYS A 75 -1.36 7.47 -1.18
C CYS A 75 -0.24 6.68 -0.48
N LEU A 76 0.85 6.41 -1.19
CA LEU A 76 2.02 5.74 -0.61
C LEU A 76 2.60 6.60 0.53
N GLY A 77 2.86 5.97 1.68
CA GLY A 77 3.35 6.67 2.88
C GLY A 77 2.27 7.40 3.69
N PHE A 78 0.99 7.17 3.37
CA PHE A 78 -0.15 7.74 4.09
C PHE A 78 -1.15 6.66 4.48
N VAL A 79 -1.83 6.88 5.59
CA VAL A 79 -2.96 6.05 6.01
C VAL A 79 -4.16 6.36 5.13
N THR A 80 -4.79 5.31 4.58
CA THR A 80 -6.01 5.46 3.76
C THR A 80 -7.13 6.10 4.56
N ASP A 81 -7.72 7.17 4.04
CA ASP A 81 -8.88 7.85 4.63
C ASP A 81 -10.14 7.51 3.83
N THR A 82 -11.18 7.09 4.53
CA THR A 82 -12.46 6.72 3.91
C THR A 82 -13.57 7.56 4.52
N LYS A 83 -14.31 8.29 3.67
CA LYS A 83 -15.40 9.16 4.10
C LYS A 83 -16.65 9.00 3.25
N THR A 84 -17.77 8.94 3.92
CA THR A 84 -19.07 8.96 3.26
C THR A 84 -19.54 10.39 3.02
N VAL A 85 -19.94 10.68 1.78
CA VAL A 85 -20.49 11.96 1.36
C VAL A 85 -21.85 11.75 0.70
N ILE A 86 -22.77 12.70 0.87
CA ILE A 86 -24.06 12.67 0.19
C ILE A 86 -23.97 13.62 -1.00
N ILE A 87 -24.14 13.06 -2.19
CA ILE A 87 -24.03 13.79 -3.46
C ILE A 87 -25.43 14.01 -4.03
N SER A 88 -25.84 15.27 -4.13
CA SER A 88 -27.10 15.71 -4.73
C SER A 88 -26.91 16.75 -5.83
N LYS A 89 -25.68 17.20 -6.02
CA LYS A 89 -25.23 18.17 -7.03
C LYS A 89 -23.73 18.02 -7.23
N ASP A 90 -23.18 18.70 -8.22
CA ASP A 90 -21.73 18.77 -8.40
C ASP A 90 -21.06 19.31 -7.14
N LEU A 91 -20.11 18.52 -6.61
CA LEU A 91 -19.37 18.86 -5.41
C LEU A 91 -17.99 19.41 -5.80
N THR A 92 -17.84 20.72 -5.65
CA THR A 92 -16.57 21.40 -5.92
C THR A 92 -15.88 21.81 -4.63
N GLY A 93 -14.54 21.76 -4.62
CA GLY A 93 -13.73 22.17 -3.46
C GLY A 93 -13.76 21.19 -2.30
N TYR A 94 -14.00 19.91 -2.55
CA TYR A 94 -13.87 18.87 -1.52
C TYR A 94 -12.42 18.79 -1.04
N ARG A 95 -12.24 18.68 0.27
CA ARG A 95 -10.90 18.53 0.90
C ARG A 95 -10.78 17.19 1.59
N ALA A 96 -9.91 16.35 1.09
CA ALA A 96 -9.51 15.12 1.73
C ALA A 96 -8.23 15.34 2.53
N PHE A 97 -8.13 14.77 3.73
CA PHE A 97 -6.95 14.90 4.58
C PHE A 97 -6.35 13.53 4.85
N LEU A 98 -5.14 13.30 4.40
CA LEU A 98 -4.39 12.09 4.67
C LEU A 98 -3.42 12.31 5.85
N SER A 99 -3.36 11.35 6.75
CA SER A 99 -2.34 11.29 7.80
C SER A 99 -1.15 10.49 7.29
N GLU A 100 0.07 10.99 7.53
CA GLU A 100 1.27 10.21 7.23
C GLU A 100 1.21 8.89 8.00
N ASP A 101 1.50 7.82 7.29
CA ASP A 101 1.73 6.53 7.90
C ASP A 101 3.15 6.56 8.48
N ASN A 102 3.24 6.96 9.75
CA ASN A 102 4.45 6.77 10.51
C ASN A 102 4.54 5.26 10.81
N LEU A 103 4.92 4.46 9.82
CA LEU A 103 5.62 3.22 10.08
C LEU A 103 6.91 3.64 10.80
N THR A 104 6.79 3.98 12.07
CA THR A 104 7.89 3.85 12.98
C THR A 104 8.24 2.36 12.87
N LEU A 105 9.28 2.05 12.12
CA LEU A 105 10.05 0.86 12.38
C LEU A 105 10.47 1.07 13.83
N GLU A 106 9.63 0.64 14.77
CA GLU A 106 10.12 0.28 16.09
C GLU A 106 11.24 -0.67 15.76
N GLY A 107 12.46 -0.11 15.87
CA GLY A 107 13.64 -0.91 15.65
C GLY A 107 13.39 -2.13 16.51
N VAL A 108 13.25 -3.27 15.88
CA VAL A 108 13.33 -4.54 16.56
C VAL A 108 14.74 -4.50 17.14
N VAL A 109 14.87 -3.93 18.31
CA VAL A 109 16.00 -4.15 19.18
C VAL A 109 15.92 -5.65 19.48
N VAL A 110 16.55 -6.43 18.62
CA VAL A 110 16.87 -7.82 18.92
C VAL A 110 17.82 -7.72 20.10
N THR A 111 17.25 -7.57 21.30
CA THR A 111 17.94 -7.87 22.53
C THR A 111 18.09 -9.38 22.47
N ALA A 112 19.23 -9.84 21.96
CA ALA A 112 19.69 -11.19 22.16
C ALA A 112 19.83 -11.32 23.68
N LYS A 113 18.77 -11.74 24.35
CA LYS A 113 18.85 -12.31 25.68
C LYS A 113 19.66 -13.58 25.47
N GLU A 114 20.93 -13.52 25.83
CA GLU A 114 21.78 -14.65 26.00
C GLU A 114 21.14 -15.52 27.08
N ASN A 115 20.28 -16.45 26.67
CA ASN A 115 19.78 -17.48 27.56
C ASN A 115 20.95 -18.46 27.77
N GLU A 116 21.57 -18.37 28.92
CA GLU A 116 22.64 -19.27 29.38
C GLU A 116 22.23 -20.76 29.43
N ASN A 117 21.02 -21.14 29.02
CA ASN A 117 20.51 -22.51 29.07
C ASN A 117 19.99 -23.05 27.73
N SER A 118 20.40 -22.51 26.61
CA SER A 118 20.08 -23.13 25.33
C SER A 118 21.30 -23.82 24.80
N ALA A 119 21.30 -25.16 24.90
CA ALA A 119 22.29 -26.04 24.30
C ALA A 119 22.19 -25.97 22.75
N THR A 120 22.46 -24.83 22.20
CA THR A 120 22.65 -24.65 20.76
C THR A 120 24.11 -24.38 20.55
N THR A 121 24.76 -25.30 19.88
CA THR A 121 26.17 -25.34 19.48
C THR A 121 26.53 -24.11 18.62
N SER A 122 26.52 -22.93 19.19
CA SER A 122 27.26 -21.80 18.63
C SER A 122 28.68 -21.90 19.19
N ARG A 123 29.57 -22.53 18.46
CA ARG A 123 30.99 -22.45 18.76
C ARG A 123 31.43 -21.01 18.50
N THR A 124 31.43 -20.21 19.56
CA THR A 124 32.22 -18.99 19.59
C THR A 124 33.69 -19.43 19.59
N MET A 125 34.37 -19.24 18.47
CA MET A 125 35.83 -19.44 18.44
C MET A 125 36.44 -18.29 19.23
N ASP A 126 36.87 -18.61 20.46
CA ASP A 126 37.62 -17.69 21.29
C ASP A 126 39.02 -17.50 20.67
N ARG A 127 39.60 -16.30 20.82
CA ARG A 127 40.91 -15.97 20.29
C ARG A 127 41.99 -16.97 20.72
N THR A 128 41.89 -17.56 21.90
CA THR A 128 42.75 -18.62 22.40
C THR A 128 42.64 -19.91 21.58
N ALA A 129 41.49 -20.18 20.95
CA ALA A 129 41.35 -21.34 20.06
C ALA A 129 42.02 -21.09 18.70
N LEU A 130 42.15 -19.83 18.26
CA LEU A 130 42.87 -19.46 17.05
C LEU A 130 44.39 -19.52 17.23
N ASP A 131 44.91 -19.28 18.44
CA ASP A 131 46.33 -19.38 18.74
C ASP A 131 46.80 -20.84 18.83
N HIS A 132 45.91 -21.81 19.07
CA HIS A 132 46.23 -23.25 19.04
C HIS A 132 46.15 -23.87 17.66
N VAL A 133 45.49 -23.22 16.72
CA VAL A 133 45.60 -23.57 15.30
C VAL A 133 46.81 -22.83 14.76
N GLN A 134 47.99 -23.35 15.12
CA GLN A 134 49.22 -22.88 14.54
C GLN A 134 49.09 -22.84 13.02
N MET A 135 49.16 -21.66 12.51
CA MET A 135 49.47 -21.25 11.15
C MET A 135 49.60 -22.43 10.19
N VAL A 136 48.49 -22.99 9.82
CA VAL A 136 48.47 -23.81 8.63
C VAL A 136 48.73 -22.84 7.49
N SER A 137 49.88 -22.94 6.87
CA SER A 137 50.25 -22.15 5.71
C SER A 137 49.13 -22.29 4.67
N LEU A 138 48.86 -21.22 3.93
CA LEU A 138 47.91 -21.25 2.82
C LEU A 138 48.13 -22.45 1.86
N ALA A 139 49.31 -23.00 1.82
CA ALA A 139 49.67 -24.22 1.09
C ALA A 139 48.99 -25.49 1.63
N ASP A 140 48.73 -25.57 2.93
CA ASP A 140 48.09 -26.74 3.55
C ASP A 140 46.56 -26.77 3.40
N ILE A 141 45.95 -25.62 3.15
CA ILE A 141 44.49 -25.51 2.90
C ILE A 141 44.15 -26.14 1.54
N GLY A 142 45.06 -26.11 0.58
CA GLY A 142 44.90 -26.73 -0.73
C GLY A 142 44.69 -28.25 -0.70
N GLY A 143 45.26 -28.94 0.34
CA GLY A 143 45.08 -30.37 0.52
C GLY A 143 43.75 -30.80 1.15
N LEU A 144 43.00 -29.87 1.74
CA LEU A 144 41.71 -30.12 2.38
C LEU A 144 40.50 -29.90 1.42
N LEU A 145 40.76 -29.39 0.23
CA LEU A 145 39.72 -29.25 -0.78
C LEU A 145 39.57 -30.52 -1.60
N PRO A 146 38.40 -31.09 -1.80
CA PRO A 146 38.19 -32.26 -2.64
C PRO A 146 38.63 -31.93 -4.08
N GLY A 147 39.75 -32.52 -4.53
CA GLY A 147 40.35 -32.30 -5.85
C GLY A 147 41.69 -31.58 -5.85
N GLY A 148 42.26 -31.23 -4.70
CA GLY A 148 43.61 -30.69 -4.59
C GLY A 148 44.68 -31.80 -4.85
N ALA A 149 45.41 -31.66 -5.97
CA ALA A 149 46.54 -32.53 -6.26
C ALA A 149 47.67 -32.24 -5.28
N THR A 150 48.01 -33.22 -4.44
CA THR A 150 49.26 -33.20 -3.67
C THR A 150 50.41 -33.40 -4.63
N ALA A 151 51.19 -32.36 -4.89
CA ALA A 151 52.48 -32.52 -5.55
C ALA A 151 53.41 -33.28 -4.60
N ASN A 152 53.68 -34.50 -4.92
CA ASN A 152 54.70 -35.32 -4.24
C ASN A 152 56.10 -34.92 -4.79
N PRO A 153 57.13 -34.79 -3.95
CA PRO A 153 58.48 -34.42 -4.39
C PRO A 153 59.16 -35.50 -5.23
#